data_2e29dda9dd4a0cce561cd45d8c8bc60e
#
_entry.id   2e29dda9dd4a0cce561cd45d8c8bc60e
#
_cell.length_a   1.000
_cell.length_b   1.000
_cell.length_c   1.000
_cell.angle_alpha   90.00
_cell.angle_beta   90.00
_cell.angle_gamma   90.00
#
_symmetry.space_group_name_H-M   'P 1'
#
loop_
_entity.id
_entity.type
_entity.pdbx_description
1 polymer ?
#
loop_
_entity_poly.entity_id
_entity_poly.type
_entity_poly.pdbx_seq_one_letter_code
_entity_poly.pdbx_strand_id
1 'polypeptide(L)'
;MRLFNFFKNNNFSQSGQDQFAYNLCGEGGTYLEIGAHDPIINSNTFNLDVNCNWKGISIEYDKTFKKSWDSCKERENNVIWDDAFNIDFSSLIKEKGFSNKFNYLSCDIEPAENTFNILEKIIDSNLVFDFISYEHDKYNIGNKFEILSMKFLKNHDYKVAIRDVYSRKKKHKLYETWFIHFDIDFEEMQYGDWKKNFYKNNKFCL
;
A
#
# COMPACT_ATOMS: atom_id res chain seq x y z
N MET A 1 -4.05 3.47 22.53
CA MET A 1 -3.05 2.68 23.31
C MET A 1 -3.04 1.19 22.98
N ARG A 2 -4.18 0.47 22.90
CA ARG A 2 -4.23 -0.97 22.53
C ARG A 2 -3.76 -1.27 21.10
N LEU A 3 -4.20 -0.52 20.09
CA LEU A 3 -3.86 -0.72 18.67
C LEU A 3 -2.36 -0.52 18.40
N PHE A 4 -1.74 0.47 19.02
CA PHE A 4 -0.30 0.72 18.85
C PHE A 4 0.57 -0.45 19.33
N ASN A 5 0.26 -1.03 20.49
CA ASN A 5 0.94 -2.25 20.98
C ASN A 5 0.70 -3.44 20.06
N PHE A 6 -0.43 -3.48 19.37
CA PHE A 6 -0.76 -4.49 18.38
C PHE A 6 0.16 -4.39 17.15
N PHE A 7 0.33 -3.20 16.56
CA PHE A 7 1.26 -2.97 15.44
C PHE A 7 2.72 -3.30 15.79
N LYS A 8 3.14 -3.09 17.05
CA LYS A 8 4.49 -3.39 17.49
C LYS A 8 4.81 -4.89 17.54
N ASN A 9 3.81 -5.70 17.85
CA ASN A 9 3.96 -7.14 18.07
C ASN A 9 3.57 -8.00 16.86
N ASN A 10 2.77 -7.47 15.93
CA ASN A 10 2.26 -8.18 14.78
C ASN A 10 2.62 -7.42 13.50
N ASN A 11 3.63 -7.91 12.82
CA ASN A 11 4.12 -7.32 11.58
C ASN A 11 3.56 -8.13 10.40
N PHE A 12 2.44 -7.69 9.86
CA PHE A 12 1.83 -8.34 8.70
C PHE A 12 2.45 -7.84 7.39
N SER A 13 2.63 -6.53 7.23
CA SER A 13 3.26 -5.94 6.06
C SER A 13 4.79 -6.15 6.03
N GLN A 14 5.37 -6.12 4.84
CA GLN A 14 6.81 -6.31 4.66
C GLN A 14 7.65 -5.21 5.30
N SER A 15 7.20 -3.97 5.24
CA SER A 15 7.99 -2.79 5.64
C SER A 15 7.26 -1.80 6.53
N GLY A 16 6.00 -2.07 6.92
CA GLY A 16 5.21 -1.19 7.78
C GLY A 16 4.31 -0.25 6.99
N GLN A 17 3.92 -0.64 5.79
CA GLN A 17 2.98 0.10 4.94
C GLN A 17 1.65 0.33 5.66
N ASP A 18 1.11 -0.71 6.30
CA ASP A 18 -0.08 -0.66 7.15
C ASP A 18 0.08 0.34 8.33
N GLN A 19 1.26 0.36 8.94
CA GLN A 19 1.58 1.27 10.04
C GLN A 19 1.64 2.72 9.57
N PHE A 20 2.22 2.97 8.39
CA PHE A 20 2.27 4.31 7.82
C PHE A 20 0.88 4.80 7.44
N ALA A 21 0.07 3.97 6.76
CA ALA A 21 -1.30 4.28 6.38
C ALA A 21 -2.17 4.62 7.60
N TYR A 22 -2.09 3.80 8.65
CA TYR A 22 -2.83 4.06 9.90
C TYR A 22 -2.40 5.35 10.61
N ASN A 23 -1.08 5.62 10.66
CA ASN A 23 -0.61 6.86 11.28
C ASN A 23 -1.03 8.11 10.53
N LEU A 24 -1.15 8.01 9.21
CA LEU A 24 -1.54 9.13 8.38
C LEU A 24 -3.06 9.39 8.45
N CYS A 25 -3.87 8.33 8.40
CA CYS A 25 -5.31 8.42 8.17
C CYS A 25 -6.17 7.98 9.36
N GLY A 26 -5.61 7.27 10.35
CA GLY A 26 -6.38 6.81 11.53
C GLY A 26 -7.22 5.57 11.28
N GLU A 27 -8.30 5.43 12.04
CA GLU A 27 -9.27 4.34 11.92
C GLU A 27 -10.32 4.61 10.83
N GLY A 28 -10.90 3.52 10.27
CA GLY A 28 -12.06 3.61 9.37
C GLY A 28 -11.73 4.12 7.97
N GLY A 29 -10.49 3.98 7.52
CA GLY A 29 -10.06 4.37 6.19
C GLY A 29 -10.49 3.40 5.09
N THR A 30 -10.10 3.72 3.87
CA THR A 30 -10.37 2.90 2.68
C THR A 30 -9.08 2.60 1.92
N TYR A 31 -9.01 1.40 1.30
CA TYR A 31 -7.85 1.00 0.52
C TYR A 31 -8.22 0.33 -0.82
N LEU A 32 -7.32 0.45 -1.78
CA LEU A 32 -7.25 -0.36 -2.99
C LEU A 32 -5.89 -1.08 -2.99
N GLU A 33 -5.90 -2.40 -3.15
CA GLU A 33 -4.71 -3.25 -3.13
C GLU A 33 -4.59 -4.01 -4.44
N ILE A 34 -3.48 -3.82 -5.14
CA ILE A 34 -3.17 -4.47 -6.42
C ILE A 34 -1.99 -5.40 -6.20
N GLY A 35 -2.19 -6.71 -6.43
CA GLY A 35 -1.25 -7.76 -6.07
C GLY A 35 -1.40 -8.14 -4.60
N ALA A 36 -2.58 -8.65 -4.24
CA ALA A 36 -2.92 -8.90 -2.84
C ALA A 36 -2.21 -10.11 -2.21
N HIS A 37 -1.73 -11.06 -3.05
CA HIS A 37 -0.99 -12.23 -2.64
C HIS A 37 -1.66 -13.02 -1.51
N ASP A 38 -0.94 -13.38 -0.44
CA ASP A 38 -1.50 -14.06 0.73
C ASP A 38 -2.28 -13.08 1.62
N PRO A 39 -3.48 -13.45 2.12
CA PRO A 39 -4.32 -12.53 2.88
C PRO A 39 -3.72 -12.03 4.20
N ILE A 40 -2.71 -12.73 4.74
CA ILE A 40 -2.12 -12.46 6.07
C ILE A 40 -0.61 -12.21 5.96
N ILE A 41 0.11 -13.09 5.26
CA ILE A 41 1.58 -13.08 5.21
C ILE A 41 2.06 -12.02 4.23
N ASN A 42 2.84 -11.06 4.71
CA ASN A 42 3.30 -9.88 3.97
C ASN A 42 2.15 -8.99 3.44
N SER A 43 0.96 -9.11 3.99
CA SER A 43 -0.18 -8.30 3.56
C SER A 43 -0.06 -6.86 4.06
N ASN A 44 -0.17 -5.93 3.13
CA ASN A 44 -0.12 -4.49 3.41
C ASN A 44 -1.44 -3.96 3.98
N THR A 45 -2.51 -4.75 3.90
CA THR A 45 -3.88 -4.31 4.24
C THR A 45 -4.55 -5.15 5.32
N PHE A 46 -4.06 -6.36 5.65
CA PHE A 46 -4.66 -7.24 6.64
C PHE A 46 -4.96 -6.54 7.97
N ASN A 47 -3.97 -5.85 8.50
CA ASN A 47 -4.09 -5.20 9.80
C ASN A 47 -5.05 -3.99 9.77
N LEU A 48 -5.07 -3.27 8.66
CA LEU A 48 -6.00 -2.16 8.43
C LEU A 48 -7.45 -2.67 8.39
N ASP A 49 -7.69 -3.75 7.65
CA ASP A 49 -8.99 -4.38 7.50
C ASP A 49 -9.51 -4.95 8.83
N VAL A 50 -8.73 -5.84 9.45
CA VAL A 50 -9.17 -6.63 10.61
C VAL A 50 -9.17 -5.84 11.92
N ASN A 51 -8.19 -4.94 12.11
CA ASN A 51 -7.96 -4.31 13.42
C ASN A 51 -8.20 -2.81 13.46
N CYS A 52 -8.30 -2.16 12.29
CA CYS A 52 -8.43 -0.71 12.19
C CYS A 52 -9.74 -0.28 11.53
N ASN A 53 -10.68 -1.20 11.34
CA ASN A 53 -12.00 -0.95 10.73
C ASN A 53 -11.92 -0.29 9.33
N TRP A 54 -10.88 -0.61 8.58
CA TRP A 54 -10.76 -0.15 7.20
C TRP A 54 -11.58 -1.04 6.27
N LYS A 55 -11.98 -0.49 5.13
CA LYS A 55 -12.68 -1.22 4.08
C LYS A 55 -11.97 -1.02 2.76
N GLY A 56 -11.95 -2.05 1.93
CA GLY A 56 -11.25 -1.90 0.65
C GLY A 56 -11.54 -3.00 -0.34
N ILE A 57 -10.81 -2.94 -1.43
CA ILE A 57 -10.85 -3.90 -2.52
C ILE A 57 -9.44 -4.40 -2.72
N SER A 58 -9.26 -5.72 -2.74
CA SER A 58 -8.02 -6.37 -3.12
C SER A 58 -8.18 -7.05 -4.49
N ILE A 59 -7.19 -6.91 -5.36
CA ILE A 59 -7.16 -7.54 -6.69
C ILE A 59 -5.97 -8.48 -6.75
N GLU A 60 -6.23 -9.73 -7.13
CA GLU A 60 -5.22 -10.78 -7.22
C GLU A 60 -5.42 -11.63 -8.47
N TYR A 61 -4.35 -11.79 -9.23
CA TYR A 61 -4.34 -12.61 -10.45
C TYR A 61 -4.08 -14.09 -10.15
N ASP A 62 -3.16 -14.37 -9.23
CA ASP A 62 -2.73 -15.73 -8.90
C ASP A 62 -3.74 -16.46 -8.02
N LYS A 63 -4.56 -17.28 -8.66
CA LYS A 63 -5.59 -18.08 -7.98
C LYS A 63 -5.05 -19.18 -7.05
N THR A 64 -3.73 -19.38 -6.99
CA THR A 64 -3.13 -20.30 -6.01
C THR A 64 -3.35 -19.85 -4.58
N PHE A 65 -3.49 -18.53 -4.34
CA PHE A 65 -3.81 -17.93 -3.04
C PHE A 65 -5.29 -18.04 -2.65
N LYS A 66 -6.18 -18.44 -3.57
CA LYS A 66 -7.62 -18.48 -3.31
C LYS A 66 -7.98 -19.29 -2.06
N LYS A 67 -7.33 -20.43 -1.84
CA LYS A 67 -7.58 -21.26 -0.66
C LYS A 67 -7.20 -20.55 0.65
N SER A 68 -6.12 -19.79 0.68
CA SER A 68 -5.72 -18.98 1.84
C SER A 68 -6.74 -17.88 2.13
N TRP A 69 -7.21 -17.18 1.08
CA TRP A 69 -8.26 -16.17 1.20
C TRP A 69 -9.59 -16.74 1.69
N ASP A 70 -10.07 -17.85 1.12
CA ASP A 70 -11.32 -18.52 1.53
C ASP A 70 -11.26 -19.01 2.99
N SER A 71 -10.05 -19.23 3.52
CA SER A 71 -9.83 -19.68 4.91
C SER A 71 -9.64 -18.52 5.90
N CYS A 72 -9.36 -17.31 5.43
CA CYS A 72 -9.16 -16.12 6.26
C CYS A 72 -10.51 -15.45 6.57
N LYS A 73 -11.19 -15.96 7.58
CA LYS A 73 -12.53 -15.49 7.97
C LYS A 73 -12.52 -14.11 8.64
N GLU A 74 -11.35 -13.65 9.02
CA GLU A 74 -11.15 -12.35 9.67
C GLU A 74 -11.24 -11.18 8.68
N ARG A 75 -11.05 -11.44 7.37
CA ARG A 75 -11.10 -10.41 6.34
C ARG A 75 -12.48 -10.35 5.68
N GLU A 76 -13.10 -9.19 5.76
CA GLU A 76 -14.41 -8.91 5.14
C GLU A 76 -14.29 -8.20 3.78
N ASN A 77 -13.08 -8.01 3.27
CA ASN A 77 -12.89 -7.29 2.02
C ASN A 77 -13.34 -8.11 0.80
N ASN A 78 -13.60 -7.38 -0.27
CA ASN A 78 -13.93 -7.97 -1.56
C ASN A 78 -12.65 -8.23 -2.35
N VAL A 79 -12.13 -9.45 -2.32
CA VAL A 79 -11.07 -9.86 -3.23
C VAL A 79 -11.62 -10.18 -4.62
N ILE A 80 -11.00 -9.62 -5.63
CA ILE A 80 -11.33 -9.83 -7.05
C ILE A 80 -10.22 -10.68 -7.67
N TRP A 81 -10.61 -11.84 -8.21
CA TRP A 81 -9.69 -12.79 -8.84
C TRP A 81 -9.61 -12.53 -10.34
N ASP A 82 -8.88 -11.50 -10.73
CA ASP A 82 -8.71 -11.10 -12.14
C ASP A 82 -7.37 -10.41 -12.35
N ASP A 83 -6.99 -10.27 -13.62
CA ASP A 83 -5.89 -9.41 -14.02
C ASP A 83 -6.31 -7.93 -13.84
N ALA A 84 -5.53 -7.17 -13.10
CA ALA A 84 -5.80 -5.75 -12.86
C ALA A 84 -5.91 -4.94 -14.17
N PHE A 85 -5.27 -5.41 -15.24
CA PHE A 85 -5.39 -4.78 -16.56
C PHE A 85 -6.77 -4.96 -17.21
N ASN A 86 -7.55 -5.95 -16.80
CA ASN A 86 -8.93 -6.15 -17.27
C ASN A 86 -9.94 -5.27 -16.52
N ILE A 87 -9.58 -4.69 -15.39
CA ILE A 87 -10.49 -3.96 -14.51
C ILE A 87 -10.77 -2.56 -15.05
N ASP A 88 -12.04 -2.22 -15.18
CA ASP A 88 -12.50 -0.82 -15.26
C ASP A 88 -12.66 -0.28 -13.83
N PHE A 89 -11.65 0.44 -13.35
CA PHE A 89 -11.61 0.94 -11.97
C PHE A 89 -12.75 1.89 -11.66
N SER A 90 -13.13 2.78 -12.60
CA SER A 90 -14.22 3.73 -12.39
C SER A 90 -15.56 3.02 -12.17
N SER A 91 -15.84 2.02 -12.98
CA SER A 91 -17.06 1.21 -12.88
C SER A 91 -17.05 0.35 -11.60
N LEU A 92 -15.92 -0.30 -11.32
CA LEU A 92 -15.76 -1.15 -10.14
C LEU A 92 -15.99 -0.38 -8.83
N ILE A 93 -15.35 0.77 -8.67
CA ILE A 93 -15.44 1.59 -7.46
C ILE A 93 -16.89 2.02 -7.22
N LYS A 94 -17.58 2.44 -8.28
CA LYS A 94 -19.00 2.81 -8.22
C LYS A 94 -19.89 1.62 -7.84
N GLU A 95 -19.67 0.46 -8.47
CA GLU A 95 -20.41 -0.78 -8.18
C GLU A 95 -20.26 -1.20 -6.71
N LYS A 96 -19.04 -1.09 -6.18
CA LYS A 96 -18.74 -1.44 -4.79
C LYS A 96 -19.14 -0.37 -3.77
N GLY A 97 -19.68 0.76 -4.22
CA GLY A 97 -20.17 1.83 -3.36
C GLY A 97 -19.07 2.69 -2.71
N PHE A 98 -17.86 2.66 -3.26
CA PHE A 98 -16.78 3.55 -2.82
C PHE A 98 -16.85 4.90 -3.54
N SER A 99 -16.28 5.93 -2.92
CA SER A 99 -15.98 7.19 -3.60
C SER A 99 -14.71 7.03 -4.45
N ASN A 100 -14.43 8.00 -5.32
CA ASN A 100 -13.17 8.04 -6.06
C ASN A 100 -11.95 8.47 -5.22
N LYS A 101 -12.15 8.78 -3.94
CA LYS A 101 -11.08 9.08 -2.99
C LYS A 101 -10.91 7.93 -2.00
N PHE A 102 -9.69 7.41 -1.95
CA PHE A 102 -9.22 6.38 -1.02
C PHE A 102 -8.13 6.94 -0.12
N ASN A 103 -7.95 6.35 1.05
CA ASN A 103 -6.85 6.69 1.91
C ASN A 103 -5.54 5.99 1.48
N TYR A 104 -5.60 4.78 0.93
CA TYR A 104 -4.40 4.02 0.62
C TYR A 104 -4.51 3.23 -0.69
N LEU A 105 -3.45 3.31 -1.50
CA LEU A 105 -3.18 2.41 -2.62
C LEU A 105 -1.93 1.58 -2.30
N SER A 106 -2.06 0.26 -2.26
CA SER A 106 -0.95 -0.68 -2.33
C SER A 106 -0.80 -1.16 -3.78
N CYS A 107 0.31 -0.84 -4.42
CA CYS A 107 0.53 -1.16 -5.83
C CYS A 107 1.82 -1.97 -5.99
N ASP A 108 1.65 -3.28 -6.17
CA ASP A 108 2.73 -4.27 -6.21
C ASP A 108 2.33 -5.49 -7.04
N ILE A 109 2.72 -5.50 -8.32
CA ILE A 109 2.60 -6.67 -9.21
C ILE A 109 3.90 -6.87 -9.99
N GLU A 110 4.16 -8.11 -10.36
CA GLU A 110 5.34 -8.47 -11.13
C GLU A 110 5.06 -8.48 -12.67
N PRO A 111 6.00 -8.06 -13.49
CA PRO A 111 7.24 -7.34 -13.17
C PRO A 111 6.98 -5.84 -12.91
N ALA A 112 7.98 -5.09 -12.41
CA ALA A 112 7.86 -3.66 -12.08
C ALA A 112 7.35 -2.77 -13.23
N GLU A 113 7.51 -3.17 -14.48
CA GLU A 113 6.89 -2.49 -15.63
C GLU A 113 5.36 -2.58 -15.57
N ASN A 114 4.82 -3.73 -15.19
CA ASN A 114 3.38 -3.90 -15.01
C ASN A 114 2.87 -3.09 -13.82
N THR A 115 3.65 -3.03 -12.73
CA THR A 115 3.31 -2.17 -11.58
C THR A 115 3.21 -0.70 -11.99
N PHE A 116 4.12 -0.23 -12.86
CA PHE A 116 4.07 1.14 -13.35
C PHE A 116 2.86 1.38 -14.27
N ASN A 117 2.63 0.50 -15.24
CA ASN A 117 1.52 0.63 -16.18
C ASN A 117 0.15 0.57 -15.48
N ILE A 118 0.01 -0.26 -14.43
CA ILE A 118 -1.24 -0.32 -13.67
C ILE A 118 -1.42 0.91 -12.76
N LEU A 119 -0.34 1.45 -12.22
CA LEU A 119 -0.39 2.72 -11.48
C LEU A 119 -0.91 3.85 -12.38
N GLU A 120 -0.38 3.98 -13.62
CA GLU A 120 -0.87 4.96 -14.60
C GLU A 120 -2.37 4.77 -14.85
N LYS A 121 -2.80 3.54 -15.15
CA LYS A 121 -4.21 3.22 -15.40
C LYS A 121 -5.13 3.59 -14.24
N ILE A 122 -4.70 3.36 -12.99
CA ILE A 122 -5.50 3.67 -11.80
C ILE A 122 -5.63 5.18 -11.63
N ILE A 123 -4.54 5.92 -11.70
CA ILE A 123 -4.53 7.39 -11.55
C ILE A 123 -5.31 8.05 -12.67
N ASP A 124 -5.14 7.61 -13.92
CA ASP A 124 -5.90 8.12 -15.10
C ASP A 124 -7.40 7.81 -15.01
N SER A 125 -7.82 6.88 -14.15
CA SER A 125 -9.24 6.62 -13.84
C SER A 125 -9.87 7.65 -12.89
N ASN A 126 -9.17 8.76 -12.59
CA ASN A 126 -9.58 9.81 -11.66
C ASN A 126 -9.76 9.32 -10.20
N LEU A 127 -9.03 8.30 -9.80
CA LEU A 127 -8.95 7.88 -8.41
C LEU A 127 -7.86 8.68 -7.69
N VAL A 128 -8.17 9.13 -6.48
CA VAL A 128 -7.27 9.92 -5.64
C VAL A 128 -6.98 9.16 -4.36
N PHE A 129 -5.71 9.18 -3.93
CA PHE A 129 -5.24 8.48 -2.73
C PHE A 129 -4.53 9.44 -1.80
N ASP A 130 -4.74 9.31 -0.49
CA ASP A 130 -3.95 10.06 0.48
C ASP A 130 -2.51 9.51 0.53
N PHE A 131 -2.35 8.20 0.41
CA PHE A 131 -1.08 7.49 0.45
C PHE A 131 -0.99 6.40 -0.63
N ILE A 132 0.18 6.27 -1.27
CA ILE A 132 0.50 5.20 -2.24
C ILE A 132 1.81 4.55 -1.83
N SER A 133 1.80 3.23 -1.59
CA SER A 133 3.01 2.42 -1.59
C SER A 133 3.20 1.80 -2.98
N TYR A 134 4.36 2.04 -3.57
CA TYR A 134 4.64 1.66 -4.95
C TYR A 134 5.93 0.86 -5.04
N GLU A 135 5.83 -0.41 -5.45
CA GLU A 135 6.97 -1.28 -5.69
C GLU A 135 7.56 -1.07 -7.08
N HIS A 136 8.89 -0.91 -7.14
CA HIS A 136 9.65 -0.62 -8.36
C HIS A 136 10.86 -1.52 -8.56
N ASP A 137 11.13 -2.43 -7.64
CA ASP A 137 12.22 -3.42 -7.71
C ASP A 137 13.61 -2.85 -8.04
N LYS A 138 13.93 -1.66 -7.56
CA LYS A 138 15.19 -0.97 -7.82
C LYS A 138 16.42 -1.84 -7.60
N TYR A 139 16.40 -2.72 -6.61
CA TYR A 139 17.50 -3.60 -6.27
C TYR A 139 17.78 -4.65 -7.36
N ASN A 140 16.81 -4.95 -8.20
CA ASN A 140 16.87 -6.01 -9.24
C ASN A 140 17.10 -5.43 -10.63
N ILE A 141 16.39 -4.37 -10.99
CA ILE A 141 16.32 -3.83 -12.36
C ILE A 141 16.80 -2.37 -12.49
N GLY A 142 17.35 -1.80 -11.41
CA GLY A 142 17.77 -0.39 -11.38
C GLY A 142 16.62 0.58 -11.13
N ASN A 143 16.91 1.88 -11.20
CA ASN A 143 16.00 2.94 -10.77
C ASN A 143 15.02 3.45 -11.83
N LYS A 144 14.88 2.75 -12.96
CA LYS A 144 14.04 3.22 -14.09
C LYS A 144 12.61 3.51 -13.64
N PHE A 145 11.95 2.54 -13.00
CA PHE A 145 10.54 2.65 -12.62
C PHE A 145 10.32 3.52 -11.38
N GLU A 146 11.31 3.61 -10.48
CA GLU A 146 11.32 4.62 -9.42
C GLU A 146 11.28 6.04 -10.00
N ILE A 147 12.15 6.35 -10.98
CA ILE A 147 12.20 7.69 -11.61
C ILE A 147 10.92 7.98 -12.39
N LEU A 148 10.40 6.99 -13.14
CA LEU A 148 9.17 7.16 -13.91
C LEU A 148 7.97 7.43 -13.00
N SER A 149 7.80 6.65 -11.93
CA SER A 149 6.70 6.84 -10.99
C SER A 149 6.77 8.19 -10.27
N MET A 150 7.97 8.62 -9.86
CA MET A 150 8.16 9.93 -9.25
C MET A 150 7.77 11.07 -10.19
N LYS A 151 8.15 10.98 -11.47
CA LYS A 151 7.80 11.99 -12.48
C LYS A 151 6.30 11.98 -12.78
N PHE A 152 5.72 10.80 -12.96
CA PHE A 152 4.30 10.64 -13.25
C PHE A 152 3.44 11.15 -12.09
N LEU A 153 3.68 10.68 -10.88
CA LEU A 153 2.90 11.04 -9.70
C LEU A 153 3.04 12.52 -9.33
N LYS A 154 4.22 13.13 -9.55
CA LYS A 154 4.40 14.58 -9.37
C LYS A 154 3.46 15.40 -10.27
N ASN A 155 3.18 14.93 -11.49
CA ASN A 155 2.25 15.60 -12.41
C ASN A 155 0.78 15.38 -12.03
N HIS A 156 0.50 14.50 -11.06
CA HIS A 156 -0.84 14.17 -10.56
C HIS A 156 -1.00 14.54 -9.07
N ASP A 157 -0.31 15.58 -8.63
CA ASP A 157 -0.41 16.16 -7.28
C ASP A 157 0.07 15.24 -6.14
N TYR A 158 1.06 14.38 -6.40
CA TYR A 158 1.71 13.59 -5.37
C TYR A 158 3.16 14.05 -5.15
N LYS A 159 3.61 13.89 -3.92
CA LYS A 159 5.01 14.06 -3.53
C LYS A 159 5.54 12.81 -2.85
N VAL A 160 6.85 12.62 -2.91
CA VAL A 160 7.51 11.54 -2.17
C VAL A 160 7.43 11.82 -0.67
N ALA A 161 7.01 10.82 0.08
CA ALA A 161 7.05 10.83 1.54
C ALA A 161 8.24 10.03 2.07
N ILE A 162 8.38 8.77 1.64
CA ILE A 162 9.44 7.87 2.12
C ILE A 162 10.20 7.28 0.94
N ARG A 163 11.52 7.44 0.95
CA ARG A 163 12.42 6.84 -0.02
C ARG A 163 13.14 5.61 0.51
N ASP A 164 13.63 4.83 -0.44
CA ASP A 164 14.53 3.72 -0.21
C ASP A 164 13.98 2.72 0.82
N VAL A 165 12.70 2.38 0.66
CA VAL A 165 12.04 1.37 1.46
C VAL A 165 12.67 0.00 1.19
N TYR A 166 12.96 -0.73 2.25
CA TYR A 166 13.57 -2.06 2.19
C TYR A 166 12.87 -3.05 3.11
N SER A 167 12.86 -4.31 2.69
CA SER A 167 12.35 -5.42 3.50
C SER A 167 13.16 -5.58 4.81
N ARG A 168 12.48 -5.87 5.91
CA ARG A 168 13.11 -6.10 7.23
C ARG A 168 14.21 -7.15 7.20
N LYS A 169 14.07 -8.15 6.35
CA LYS A 169 15.04 -9.26 6.23
C LYS A 169 16.23 -8.93 5.31
N LYS A 170 16.09 -7.97 4.40
CA LYS A 170 17.05 -7.69 3.33
C LYS A 170 17.22 -6.18 3.12
N LYS A 171 17.92 -5.51 4.05
CA LYS A 171 18.12 -4.06 4.06
C LYS A 171 18.79 -3.46 2.81
N HIS A 172 19.51 -4.28 2.03
CA HIS A 172 20.14 -3.85 0.78
C HIS A 172 19.19 -3.89 -0.43
N LYS A 173 18.01 -4.48 -0.28
CA LYS A 173 17.00 -4.55 -1.34
C LYS A 173 16.05 -3.37 -1.20
N LEU A 174 16.38 -2.28 -1.88
CA LEU A 174 15.51 -1.12 -2.02
C LEU A 174 14.48 -1.43 -3.09
N TYR A 175 13.24 -1.57 -2.71
CA TYR A 175 12.22 -2.09 -3.63
C TYR A 175 11.01 -1.18 -3.80
N GLU A 176 10.81 -0.22 -2.89
CA GLU A 176 9.56 0.54 -2.82
C GLU A 176 9.83 2.02 -2.51
N THR A 177 8.97 2.90 -2.99
CA THR A 177 8.88 4.32 -2.63
C THR A 177 7.44 4.65 -2.23
N TRP A 178 7.27 5.46 -1.18
CA TRP A 178 5.97 5.88 -0.69
C TRP A 178 5.68 7.32 -1.08
N PHE A 179 4.46 7.54 -1.57
CA PHE A 179 4.00 8.84 -2.02
C PHE A 179 2.77 9.25 -1.21
N ILE A 180 2.59 10.56 -1.05
CA ILE A 180 1.39 11.14 -0.46
C ILE A 180 0.85 12.25 -1.37
N HIS A 181 -0.45 12.50 -1.27
CA HIS A 181 -1.06 13.64 -1.93
C HIS A 181 -0.44 14.94 -1.41
N PHE A 182 -0.26 15.93 -2.28
CA PHE A 182 0.53 17.12 -1.94
C PHE A 182 -0.12 17.97 -0.84
N ASP A 183 -1.45 17.90 -0.66
CA ASP A 183 -2.19 18.58 0.40
C ASP A 183 -1.85 18.09 1.81
N ILE A 184 -1.21 16.92 1.92
CA ILE A 184 -0.84 16.35 3.21
C ILE A 184 0.47 16.97 3.68
N ASP A 185 0.45 17.55 4.88
CA ASP A 185 1.65 18.11 5.50
C ASP A 185 2.56 16.99 6.02
N PHE A 186 3.59 16.68 5.25
CA PHE A 186 4.58 15.67 5.57
C PHE A 186 5.90 16.00 4.86
N GLU A 187 7.01 15.92 5.58
CA GLU A 187 8.35 16.12 5.03
C GLU A 187 8.93 14.79 4.51
N GLU A 188 9.50 14.82 3.31
CA GLU A 188 10.19 13.67 2.72
C GLU A 188 11.30 13.18 3.64
N MET A 189 11.40 11.87 3.84
CA MET A 189 12.46 11.25 4.62
C MET A 189 12.92 9.91 4.10
N GLN A 190 14.09 9.47 4.54
CA GLN A 190 14.59 8.13 4.28
C GLN A 190 13.85 7.11 5.16
N TYR A 191 13.59 5.93 4.61
CA TYR A 191 12.88 4.86 5.33
C TYR A 191 13.51 4.50 6.68
N GLY A 192 14.86 4.48 6.73
CA GLY A 192 15.58 4.21 7.98
C GLY A 192 15.31 5.23 9.09
N ASP A 193 15.13 6.50 8.74
CA ASP A 193 14.86 7.57 9.69
C ASP A 193 13.39 7.60 10.10
N TRP A 194 12.46 7.39 9.16
CA TRP A 194 11.06 7.17 9.48
C TRP A 194 10.89 6.04 10.50
N LYS A 195 11.53 4.90 10.25
CA LYS A 195 11.44 3.74 11.13
C LYS A 195 11.98 4.01 12.54
N LYS A 196 13.12 4.71 12.64
CA LYS A 196 13.69 5.13 13.95
C LYS A 196 12.73 6.05 14.69
N ASN A 197 12.19 7.05 13.99
CA ASN A 197 11.26 8.04 14.55
C ASN A 197 9.95 7.37 14.99
N PHE A 198 9.40 6.49 14.16
CA PHE A 198 8.20 5.72 14.47
C PHE A 198 8.35 4.94 15.78
N TYR A 199 9.42 4.16 15.92
CA TYR A 199 9.63 3.37 17.13
C TYR A 199 10.09 4.20 18.34
N LYS A 200 10.76 5.35 18.14
CA LYS A 200 11.17 6.24 19.22
C LYS A 200 9.98 6.98 19.82
N ASN A 201 9.16 7.61 19.00
CA ASN A 201 8.02 8.40 19.45
C ASN A 201 6.95 7.54 20.15
N ASN A 202 6.92 6.28 19.80
CA ASN A 202 5.98 5.34 20.35
C ASN A 202 6.53 4.54 21.55
N LYS A 203 7.77 4.81 21.99
CA LYS A 203 8.30 4.31 23.28
C LYS A 203 7.75 5.06 24.50
N PHE A 204 7.19 6.24 24.30
CA PHE A 204 6.67 7.09 25.39
C PHE A 204 5.18 6.87 25.69
N CYS A 205 4.53 5.93 25.02
CA CYS A 205 3.16 5.50 25.34
C CYS A 205 3.15 4.17 26.10
N LEU A 206 4.09 4.00 27.05
CA LEU A 206 4.08 2.95 28.07
C LEU A 206 3.45 3.47 29.34
#